data_57093fc26b4108d2375042cba792f852
#
_entry.id   57093fc26b4108d2375042cba792f852
#
_cell.length_a   1.000
_cell.length_b   1.000
_cell.length_c   1.000
_cell.angle_alpha   90.00
_cell.angle_beta   90.00
_cell.angle_gamma   90.00
#
_symmetry.space_group_name_H-M   'P 1'
#
loop_
_entity.id
_entity.type
_entity.pdbx_description
1 polymer ?
#
loop_
_entity_poly.entity_id
_entity_poly.type
_entity_poly.pdbx_seq_one_letter_code
_entity_poly.pdbx_strand_id
1 'polypeptide(L)'
;MKSQLRPTQATATIALLALVLAPAATRADTPPSNDGQRYVSVGGQADNRHDQQVLSTLSLPVGQRAWVQAGVGKSRSGQATGGRKPGIVTGGMGVAGQTMQLTLNASHRADGSKYRQTDVASSLDWRHDGNVVGLDMTHRNSRAAGMVAVANGQGGSTTVPAQARVSGNGVGVHGALQATEHVSVYGAVAHNHYKSTTQQTDPSAPGGLLGLNPVLARALLGGTSVVDRDEAALDHSAMVGASYRWDKVAVSGEFTTGQVHDGGGAMRSVELKAAVDVAPGWRIAPGVGRGSSDQGGHTNFASMSATYGW
;
A
#
# COMPACT_ATOMS: atom_id res chain seq x y z
N MET A 1 -5.28 15.17 44.21
CA MET A 1 -5.96 14.03 43.62
C MET A 1 -5.14 13.50 42.46
N LYS A 2 -4.50 12.34 42.63
CA LYS A 2 -3.68 11.70 41.57
C LYS A 2 -4.60 10.74 40.80
N SER A 3 -4.88 11.06 39.54
CA SER A 3 -5.59 10.14 38.63
C SER A 3 -4.60 9.10 38.14
N GLN A 4 -4.77 7.87 38.56
CA GLN A 4 -4.07 6.70 38.01
C GLN A 4 -4.66 6.38 36.64
N LEU A 5 -3.88 6.58 35.58
CA LEU A 5 -4.13 6.02 34.26
C LEU A 5 -3.96 4.49 34.33
N ARG A 6 -5.00 3.74 34.08
CA ARG A 6 -4.97 2.28 33.91
C ARG A 6 -4.44 1.94 32.52
N PRO A 7 -3.33 1.21 32.39
CA PRO A 7 -2.86 0.69 31.12
C PRO A 7 -3.42 -0.71 30.92
N THR A 8 -4.65 -0.86 30.47
CA THR A 8 -5.19 -2.19 30.19
C THR A 8 -6.38 -2.09 29.25
N GLN A 9 -6.11 -2.15 27.97
CA GLN A 9 -6.99 -2.74 26.94
C GLN A 9 -6.37 -2.75 25.54
N ALA A 10 -5.31 -1.94 25.28
CA ALA A 10 -4.67 -1.88 23.97
C ALA A 10 -3.80 -3.12 23.65
N THR A 11 -3.23 -3.76 24.68
CA THR A 11 -2.25 -4.84 24.51
C THR A 11 -2.90 -6.21 24.20
N ALA A 12 -4.12 -6.45 24.67
CA ALA A 12 -4.82 -7.73 24.44
C ALA A 12 -5.45 -7.84 23.04
N THR A 13 -5.80 -6.72 22.42
CA THR A 13 -6.40 -6.69 21.07
C THR A 13 -5.38 -6.96 19.99
N ILE A 14 -4.11 -6.60 20.20
CA ILE A 14 -3.01 -6.83 19.24
C ILE A 14 -2.67 -8.33 19.15
N ALA A 15 -2.73 -9.06 20.24
CA ALA A 15 -2.38 -10.48 20.26
C ALA A 15 -3.42 -11.38 19.59
N LEU A 16 -4.70 -11.00 19.56
CA LEU A 16 -5.76 -11.79 18.92
C LEU A 16 -5.94 -11.44 17.43
N LEU A 17 -5.53 -10.23 17.01
CA LEU A 17 -5.55 -9.79 15.60
C LEU A 17 -4.39 -10.40 14.80
N ALA A 18 -3.35 -10.88 15.45
CA ALA A 18 -2.17 -11.49 14.83
C ALA A 18 -2.46 -12.80 14.06
N LEU A 19 -3.65 -13.36 14.18
CA LEU A 19 -3.97 -14.64 13.56
C LEU A 19 -4.64 -14.53 12.19
N VAL A 20 -4.98 -13.33 11.72
CA VAL A 20 -5.77 -13.15 10.50
C VAL A 20 -5.28 -11.98 9.67
N LEU A 21 -4.06 -11.99 9.07
CA LEU A 21 -3.67 -10.79 8.31
C LEU A 21 -2.56 -10.99 7.25
N ALA A 22 -2.84 -10.69 5.97
CA ALA A 22 -1.91 -10.79 4.85
C ALA A 22 -1.35 -9.46 4.35
N PRO A 23 -0.11 -9.45 3.84
CA PRO A 23 0.54 -8.22 3.42
C PRO A 23 -0.06 -7.66 2.13
N ALA A 24 -0.26 -6.36 2.09
CA ALA A 24 -0.10 -5.66 0.83
C ALA A 24 1.32 -5.96 0.34
N ALA A 25 1.43 -6.40 -0.90
CA ALA A 25 2.69 -6.84 -1.48
C ALA A 25 3.78 -5.78 -1.25
N THR A 26 4.59 -5.98 -0.23
CA THR A 26 5.90 -5.38 -0.20
C THR A 26 6.71 -6.14 -1.22
N ARG A 27 7.00 -5.51 -2.33
CA ARG A 27 7.78 -6.04 -3.45
C ARG A 27 9.20 -6.50 -3.09
N ALA A 28 9.56 -6.45 -1.85
CA ALA A 28 10.88 -6.72 -1.36
C ALA A 28 11.12 -8.10 -0.79
N ASP A 29 10.11 -8.84 -0.46
CA ASP A 29 10.29 -10.28 -0.34
C ASP A 29 10.37 -10.79 -1.78
N THR A 30 11.57 -11.22 -2.21
CA THR A 30 11.66 -12.16 -3.35
C THR A 30 10.57 -13.17 -3.07
N PRO A 31 9.44 -13.18 -3.81
CA PRO A 31 8.45 -14.19 -3.56
C PRO A 31 9.24 -15.49 -3.63
N PRO A 32 9.05 -16.42 -2.69
CA PRO A 32 9.63 -17.73 -2.83
C PRO A 32 9.31 -18.10 -4.26
N SER A 33 10.33 -18.43 -5.05
CA SER A 33 10.20 -18.70 -6.47
C SER A 33 8.84 -19.34 -6.67
N ASN A 34 7.91 -18.64 -7.34
CA ASN A 34 6.50 -19.05 -7.39
C ASN A 34 6.35 -20.27 -8.28
N ASP A 35 7.20 -21.27 -8.03
CA ASP A 35 7.22 -22.57 -8.69
C ASP A 35 6.03 -23.38 -8.22
N GLY A 36 4.82 -22.83 -8.51
CA GLY A 36 3.59 -23.54 -8.27
C GLY A 36 3.19 -23.73 -6.81
N GLN A 37 3.82 -23.05 -5.87
CA GLN A 37 3.48 -23.20 -4.45
C GLN A 37 2.09 -22.66 -4.13
N ARG A 38 1.32 -23.52 -3.48
CA ARG A 38 0.05 -23.13 -2.87
C ARG A 38 0.36 -22.42 -1.58
N TYR A 39 -0.21 -21.23 -1.37
CA TYR A 39 -0.10 -20.58 -0.08
C TYR A 39 -1.34 -19.77 0.26
N VAL A 40 -1.60 -19.67 1.54
CA VAL A 40 -2.45 -18.64 2.12
C VAL A 40 -1.60 -17.72 2.95
N SER A 41 -1.83 -16.45 2.80
CA SER A 41 -1.14 -15.47 3.62
C SER A 41 -2.11 -14.51 4.26
N VAL A 42 -1.73 -13.97 5.41
CA VAL A 42 -2.53 -13.08 6.22
C VAL A 42 -1.60 -12.05 6.86
N GLY A 43 -1.81 -10.74 6.66
CA GLY A 43 -0.97 -9.70 7.23
C GLY A 43 -1.70 -8.40 7.50
N GLY A 44 -1.09 -7.53 8.26
CA GLY A 44 -1.64 -6.22 8.54
C GLY A 44 -0.58 -5.23 8.97
N GLN A 45 -0.99 -4.00 8.94
CA GLN A 45 -0.20 -2.87 9.31
C GLN A 45 -1.06 -1.88 10.11
N ALA A 46 -0.46 -1.28 11.13
CA ALA A 46 -1.09 -0.24 11.91
C ALA A 46 -0.08 0.85 12.25
N ASP A 47 -0.55 2.07 12.39
CA ASP A 47 0.27 3.19 12.75
C ASP A 47 -0.25 3.99 13.96
N ASN A 48 0.55 4.95 14.42
CA ASN A 48 0.22 5.81 15.55
C ASN A 48 -0.82 6.90 15.25
N ARG A 49 -1.32 6.96 14.01
CA ARG A 49 -2.44 7.82 13.58
C ARG A 49 -3.77 7.08 13.53
N HIS A 50 -3.78 5.82 13.97
CA HIS A 50 -4.93 4.91 13.93
C HIS A 50 -5.32 4.48 12.52
N ASP A 51 -4.41 4.61 11.55
CA ASP A 51 -4.56 3.99 10.25
C ASP A 51 -4.20 2.50 10.37
N GLN A 52 -5.05 1.66 9.80
CA GLN A 52 -4.91 0.21 9.89
C GLN A 52 -5.30 -0.43 8.56
N GLN A 53 -4.59 -1.45 8.16
CA GLN A 53 -4.92 -2.26 7.00
C GLN A 53 -4.77 -3.74 7.31
N VAL A 54 -5.64 -4.52 6.71
CA VAL A 54 -5.77 -5.96 6.89
C VAL A 54 -6.10 -6.58 5.55
N LEU A 55 -5.33 -7.58 5.10
CA LEU A 55 -5.55 -8.28 3.83
C LEU A 55 -5.28 -9.79 4.01
N SER A 56 -6.10 -10.65 3.46
CA SER A 56 -5.89 -12.09 3.34
C SER A 56 -5.79 -12.45 1.87
N THR A 57 -4.81 -13.28 1.49
CA THR A 57 -4.57 -13.68 0.12
C THR A 57 -4.43 -15.20 0.03
N LEU A 58 -5.04 -15.80 -0.99
CA LEU A 58 -4.86 -17.18 -1.39
C LEU A 58 -4.20 -17.20 -2.76
N SER A 59 -3.15 -18.01 -2.94
CA SER A 59 -2.52 -18.26 -4.22
C SER A 59 -2.57 -19.75 -4.55
N LEU A 60 -2.93 -20.06 -5.77
CA LEU A 60 -3.06 -21.44 -6.27
C LEU A 60 -2.33 -21.58 -7.62
N PRO A 61 -1.55 -22.65 -7.81
CA PRO A 61 -0.98 -22.97 -9.12
C PRO A 61 -2.06 -23.39 -10.10
N VAL A 62 -1.88 -23.01 -11.35
CA VAL A 62 -2.69 -23.42 -12.49
C VAL A 62 -1.73 -24.10 -13.50
N GLY A 63 -1.63 -25.42 -13.43
CA GLY A 63 -0.61 -26.17 -14.17
C GLY A 63 0.79 -25.97 -13.57
N GLN A 64 1.83 -26.10 -14.40
CA GLN A 64 3.23 -26.10 -13.95
C GLN A 64 3.87 -24.70 -13.93
N ARG A 65 3.32 -23.74 -14.66
CA ARG A 65 3.97 -22.44 -14.91
C ARG A 65 3.09 -21.23 -14.63
N ALA A 66 1.86 -21.45 -14.26
CA ALA A 66 0.93 -20.36 -14.03
C ALA A 66 0.36 -20.44 -12.60
N TRP A 67 -0.08 -19.33 -12.09
CA TRP A 67 -0.81 -19.23 -10.82
C TRP A 67 -1.88 -18.15 -10.88
N VAL A 68 -2.84 -18.28 -10.00
CA VAL A 68 -3.87 -17.26 -9.75
C VAL A 68 -3.86 -16.91 -8.26
N GLN A 69 -4.19 -15.68 -7.94
CA GLN A 69 -4.34 -15.24 -6.56
C GLN A 69 -5.60 -14.42 -6.39
N ALA A 70 -6.18 -14.50 -5.20
CA ALA A 70 -7.31 -13.68 -4.79
C ALA A 70 -7.14 -13.27 -3.33
N GLY A 71 -7.60 -12.07 -3.00
CA GLY A 71 -7.50 -11.58 -1.63
C GLY A 71 -8.67 -10.69 -1.26
N VAL A 72 -8.94 -10.64 0.04
CA VAL A 72 -9.95 -9.77 0.64
C VAL A 72 -9.38 -9.12 1.89
N GLY A 73 -9.78 -7.88 2.12
CA GLY A 73 -9.26 -7.13 3.26
C GLY A 73 -10.13 -5.95 3.63
N LYS A 74 -9.64 -5.21 4.60
CA LYS A 74 -10.22 -3.93 5.04
C LYS A 74 -9.10 -2.99 5.41
N SER A 75 -9.30 -1.70 5.15
CA SER A 75 -8.50 -0.65 5.77
C SER A 75 -9.38 0.25 6.62
N ARG A 76 -8.76 0.98 7.50
CA ARG A 76 -9.37 2.03 8.30
C ARG A 76 -8.40 3.17 8.38
N SER A 77 -8.80 4.34 7.91
CA SER A 77 -8.05 5.55 8.13
C SER A 77 -8.52 6.26 9.40
N GLY A 78 -7.58 6.90 10.11
CA GLY A 78 -7.85 7.68 11.31
C GLY A 78 -8.75 8.89 11.00
N GLN A 79 -9.26 9.55 12.05
CA GLN A 79 -10.10 10.74 11.87
C GLN A 79 -9.37 11.87 11.15
N ALA A 80 -8.06 12.02 11.37
CA ALA A 80 -7.22 13.01 10.69
C ALA A 80 -7.12 12.78 9.17
N THR A 81 -7.35 11.55 8.71
CA THR A 81 -7.30 11.14 7.30
C THR A 81 -8.70 10.87 6.71
N GLY A 82 -9.76 11.33 7.39
CA GLY A 82 -11.13 11.28 6.91
C GLY A 82 -11.99 10.12 7.42
N GLY A 83 -11.46 9.25 8.30
CA GLY A 83 -12.22 8.22 9.01
C GLY A 83 -12.83 7.12 8.12
N ARG A 84 -12.27 6.88 6.92
CA ARG A 84 -12.77 5.90 5.94
C ARG A 84 -12.52 4.47 6.39
N LYS A 85 -13.34 3.55 5.89
CA LYS A 85 -13.24 2.11 6.19
C LYS A 85 -13.44 1.28 4.92
N PRO A 86 -12.61 1.45 3.88
CA PRO A 86 -12.81 0.74 2.65
C PRO A 86 -12.60 -0.78 2.81
N GLY A 87 -13.50 -1.55 2.19
CA GLY A 87 -13.24 -2.95 1.85
C GLY A 87 -12.23 -3.03 0.72
N ILE A 88 -11.40 -4.07 0.72
CA ILE A 88 -10.36 -4.34 -0.27
C ILE A 88 -10.64 -5.69 -0.91
N VAL A 89 -10.60 -5.74 -2.23
CA VAL A 89 -10.60 -6.99 -3.01
C VAL A 89 -9.41 -6.94 -3.94
N THR A 90 -8.65 -8.02 -3.99
CA THR A 90 -7.50 -8.15 -4.90
C THR A 90 -7.63 -9.41 -5.73
N GLY A 91 -7.07 -9.37 -6.93
CA GLY A 91 -6.95 -10.53 -7.80
C GLY A 91 -5.68 -10.42 -8.62
N GLY A 92 -5.12 -11.55 -9.00
CA GLY A 92 -3.92 -11.56 -9.83
C GLY A 92 -3.70 -12.90 -10.50
N MET A 93 -2.83 -12.89 -11.47
CA MET A 93 -2.35 -14.08 -12.16
C MET A 93 -0.92 -13.87 -12.62
N GLY A 94 -0.23 -14.97 -12.85
CA GLY A 94 1.10 -14.91 -13.43
C GLY A 94 1.45 -16.16 -14.19
N VAL A 95 2.44 -16.01 -15.06
CA VAL A 95 3.03 -17.09 -15.83
C VAL A 95 4.55 -16.96 -15.74
N ALA A 96 5.22 -18.06 -15.37
CA ALA A 96 6.67 -18.13 -15.30
C ALA A 96 7.23 -19.04 -16.40
N GLY A 97 8.16 -18.50 -17.20
CA GLY A 97 9.05 -19.27 -18.06
C GLY A 97 10.33 -19.65 -17.31
N GLN A 98 11.34 -20.09 -18.04
CA GLN A 98 12.66 -20.40 -17.44
C GLN A 98 13.39 -19.15 -16.95
N THR A 99 13.33 -18.08 -17.73
CA THR A 99 14.05 -16.82 -17.47
C THR A 99 13.11 -15.61 -17.38
N MET A 100 11.85 -15.75 -17.72
CA MET A 100 10.90 -14.63 -17.74
C MET A 100 9.65 -14.97 -16.96
N GLN A 101 9.11 -13.97 -16.28
CA GLN A 101 7.84 -14.05 -15.58
C GLN A 101 6.98 -12.82 -15.92
N LEU A 102 5.74 -13.06 -16.26
CA LEU A 102 4.71 -12.04 -16.42
C LEU A 102 3.71 -12.13 -15.27
N THR A 103 3.40 -11.00 -14.64
CA THR A 103 2.40 -10.91 -13.58
C THR A 103 1.39 -9.82 -13.91
N LEU A 104 0.13 -10.08 -13.62
CA LEU A 104 -0.97 -9.11 -13.68
C LEU A 104 -1.70 -9.12 -12.35
N ASN A 105 -1.87 -7.94 -11.76
CA ASN A 105 -2.58 -7.74 -10.49
C ASN A 105 -3.64 -6.65 -10.63
N ALA A 106 -4.75 -6.80 -9.94
CA ALA A 106 -5.77 -5.79 -9.80
C ALA A 106 -6.19 -5.67 -8.34
N SER A 107 -6.46 -4.47 -7.89
CA SER A 107 -7.06 -4.22 -6.58
C SER A 107 -8.23 -3.26 -6.70
N HIS A 108 -9.25 -3.47 -5.89
CA HIS A 108 -10.39 -2.58 -5.77
C HIS A 108 -10.63 -2.28 -4.29
N ARG A 109 -10.72 -0.99 -3.97
CA ARG A 109 -11.01 -0.49 -2.62
C ARG A 109 -12.27 0.35 -2.68
N ALA A 110 -13.20 0.15 -1.76
CA ALA A 110 -14.43 0.93 -1.72
C ALA A 110 -14.95 1.12 -0.30
N ASP A 111 -15.43 2.33 -0.01
CA ASP A 111 -16.20 2.69 1.18
C ASP A 111 -17.54 3.30 0.74
N GLY A 112 -18.47 2.41 0.42
CA GLY A 112 -19.77 2.76 -0.13
C GLY A 112 -19.67 3.62 -1.39
N SER A 113 -20.45 4.73 -1.40
CA SER A 113 -20.41 5.71 -2.49
C SER A 113 -19.35 6.81 -2.29
N LYS A 114 -18.74 6.88 -1.12
CA LYS A 114 -17.85 7.97 -0.73
C LYS A 114 -16.44 7.84 -1.28
N TYR A 115 -15.98 6.60 -1.42
CA TYR A 115 -14.62 6.34 -1.91
C TYR A 115 -14.59 5.08 -2.75
N ARG A 116 -13.88 5.13 -3.87
CA ARG A 116 -13.55 3.98 -4.72
C ARG A 116 -12.18 4.20 -5.34
N GLN A 117 -11.38 3.15 -5.36
CA GLN A 117 -10.10 3.12 -6.06
C GLN A 117 -9.95 1.76 -6.74
N THR A 118 -9.47 1.78 -7.97
CA THR A 118 -9.08 0.60 -8.71
C THR A 118 -7.67 0.80 -9.23
N ASP A 119 -6.80 -0.13 -8.91
CA ASP A 119 -5.43 -0.20 -9.39
C ASP A 119 -5.28 -1.48 -10.20
N VAL A 120 -4.60 -1.37 -11.34
CA VAL A 120 -4.17 -2.50 -12.16
C VAL A 120 -2.66 -2.35 -12.36
N ALA A 121 -1.93 -3.42 -12.14
CA ALA A 121 -0.49 -3.46 -12.32
C ALA A 121 -0.07 -4.69 -13.12
N SER A 122 0.87 -4.54 -14.04
CA SER A 122 1.55 -5.63 -14.71
C SER A 122 3.05 -5.50 -14.51
N SER A 123 3.73 -6.63 -14.42
CA SER A 123 5.18 -6.71 -14.28
C SER A 123 5.72 -7.77 -15.22
N LEU A 124 6.80 -7.43 -15.91
CA LEU A 124 7.58 -8.36 -16.73
C LEU A 124 8.98 -8.45 -16.15
N ASP A 125 9.31 -9.59 -15.57
CA ASP A 125 10.58 -9.87 -14.90
C ASP A 125 11.46 -10.75 -15.78
N TRP A 126 12.73 -10.41 -15.89
CA TRP A 126 13.77 -11.27 -16.37
C TRP A 126 14.60 -11.77 -15.18
N ARG A 127 14.84 -13.08 -15.12
CA ARG A 127 15.49 -13.76 -14.01
C ARG A 127 16.69 -14.56 -14.51
N HIS A 128 17.82 -14.39 -13.84
CA HIS A 128 19.04 -15.13 -14.15
C HIS A 128 19.90 -15.24 -12.89
N ASP A 129 20.28 -16.45 -12.51
CA ASP A 129 21.19 -16.76 -11.38
C ASP A 129 20.81 -16.04 -10.07
N GLY A 130 19.54 -16.07 -9.70
CA GLY A 130 19.04 -15.40 -8.50
C GLY A 130 18.84 -13.89 -8.63
N ASN A 131 19.25 -13.30 -9.76
CA ASN A 131 19.04 -11.89 -10.05
C ASN A 131 17.73 -11.66 -10.80
N VAL A 132 17.14 -10.49 -10.61
CA VAL A 132 15.90 -10.08 -11.25
C VAL A 132 16.04 -8.67 -11.78
N VAL A 133 15.57 -8.42 -12.98
CA VAL A 133 15.32 -7.09 -13.52
C VAL A 133 13.93 -7.10 -14.14
N GLY A 134 13.11 -6.12 -13.83
CA GLY A 134 11.74 -6.07 -14.31
C GLY A 134 11.26 -4.69 -14.71
N LEU A 135 10.22 -4.71 -15.54
CA LEU A 135 9.47 -3.54 -15.97
C LEU A 135 8.07 -3.61 -15.38
N ASP A 136 7.61 -2.49 -14.85
CA ASP A 136 6.28 -2.34 -14.27
C ASP A 136 5.44 -1.36 -15.09
N MET A 137 4.17 -1.68 -15.25
CA MET A 137 3.15 -0.76 -15.73
C MET A 137 2.01 -0.72 -14.73
N THR A 138 1.50 0.46 -14.43
CA THR A 138 0.40 0.64 -13.49
C THR A 138 -0.68 1.54 -14.10
N HIS A 139 -1.92 1.26 -13.74
CA HIS A 139 -3.07 2.13 -14.00
C HIS A 139 -3.85 2.31 -12.72
N ARG A 140 -4.16 3.57 -12.38
CA ARG A 140 -4.97 3.91 -11.20
C ARG A 140 -6.17 4.75 -11.60
N ASN A 141 -7.30 4.48 -10.98
CA ASN A 141 -8.50 5.29 -11.04
C ASN A 141 -9.10 5.39 -9.65
N SER A 142 -9.09 6.59 -9.07
CA SER A 142 -9.64 6.87 -7.75
C SER A 142 -10.72 7.91 -7.81
N ARG A 143 -11.76 7.76 -6.98
CA ARG A 143 -12.84 8.72 -6.81
C ARG A 143 -13.18 8.85 -5.34
N ALA A 144 -13.25 10.09 -4.86
CA ALA A 144 -13.74 10.39 -3.52
C ALA A 144 -14.84 11.45 -3.58
N ALA A 145 -15.85 11.31 -2.73
CA ALA A 145 -16.91 12.28 -2.56
C ALA A 145 -17.02 12.67 -1.08
N GLY A 146 -17.29 13.92 -0.80
CA GLY A 146 -17.39 14.44 0.56
C GLY A 146 -17.90 15.85 0.62
N MET A 147 -17.96 16.40 1.82
CA MET A 147 -18.31 17.80 2.08
C MET A 147 -17.03 18.61 2.25
N VAL A 148 -16.94 19.73 1.58
CA VAL A 148 -15.77 20.62 1.61
C VAL A 148 -16.20 21.99 2.10
N ALA A 149 -15.46 22.55 3.06
CA ALA A 149 -15.68 23.92 3.51
C ALA A 149 -15.10 24.90 2.47
N VAL A 150 -15.92 25.81 2.01
CA VAL A 150 -15.55 26.86 1.06
C VAL A 150 -15.77 28.21 1.75
N ALA A 151 -14.78 29.10 1.68
CA ALA A 151 -14.90 30.44 2.21
C ALA A 151 -16.05 31.18 1.48
N ASN A 152 -16.99 31.69 2.23
CA ASN A 152 -17.99 32.63 1.70
C ASN A 152 -17.39 34.04 1.74
N GLY A 153 -17.65 34.88 0.75
CA GLY A 153 -17.08 36.24 0.63
C GLY A 153 -17.41 37.18 1.79
N GLN A 154 -18.04 36.70 2.87
CA GLN A 154 -18.41 37.46 4.06
C GLN A 154 -17.59 37.06 5.30
N GLY A 155 -16.44 36.38 5.12
CA GLY A 155 -15.54 35.97 6.20
C GLY A 155 -15.95 34.69 6.94
N GLY A 156 -16.99 34.00 6.49
CA GLY A 156 -17.41 32.69 6.97
C GLY A 156 -17.03 31.55 6.02
N SER A 157 -17.35 30.32 6.40
CA SER A 157 -17.25 29.15 5.51
C SER A 157 -18.62 28.49 5.35
N THR A 158 -18.90 28.02 4.15
CA THR A 158 -20.05 27.14 3.88
C THR A 158 -19.57 25.81 3.43
N THR A 159 -20.31 24.73 3.73
CA THR A 159 -19.95 23.38 3.38
C THR A 159 -20.70 22.96 2.11
N VAL A 160 -19.99 22.60 1.07
CA VAL A 160 -20.57 22.20 -0.21
C VAL A 160 -20.19 20.75 -0.55
N PRO A 161 -21.10 20.00 -1.17
CA PRO A 161 -20.77 18.66 -1.65
C PRO A 161 -19.80 18.73 -2.84
N ALA A 162 -18.71 18.01 -2.76
CA ALA A 162 -17.69 17.96 -3.81
C ALA A 162 -17.24 16.54 -4.09
N GLN A 163 -16.74 16.34 -5.29
CA GLN A 163 -16.17 15.08 -5.74
C GLN A 163 -14.82 15.32 -6.36
N ALA A 164 -13.84 14.49 -5.98
CA ALA A 164 -12.53 14.44 -6.59
C ALA A 164 -12.32 13.12 -7.32
N ARG A 165 -11.62 13.18 -8.44
CA ARG A 165 -11.18 12.01 -9.22
C ARG A 165 -9.72 12.18 -9.59
N VAL A 166 -8.95 11.09 -9.43
CA VAL A 166 -7.58 10.97 -9.92
C VAL A 166 -7.51 9.73 -10.80
N SER A 167 -6.94 9.89 -11.99
CA SER A 167 -6.70 8.78 -12.92
C SER A 167 -5.34 8.97 -13.58
N GLY A 168 -4.59 7.89 -13.74
CA GLY A 168 -3.28 7.97 -14.37
C GLY A 168 -2.66 6.62 -14.65
N ASN A 169 -1.53 6.68 -15.36
CA ASN A 169 -0.70 5.53 -15.69
C ASN A 169 0.70 5.76 -15.18
N GLY A 170 1.40 4.67 -14.88
CA GLY A 170 2.78 4.69 -14.45
C GLY A 170 3.61 3.63 -15.14
N VAL A 171 4.90 3.90 -15.19
CA VAL A 171 5.93 2.94 -15.61
C VAL A 171 7.02 2.91 -14.55
N GLY A 172 7.61 1.74 -14.36
CA GLY A 172 8.67 1.55 -13.39
C GLY A 172 9.68 0.51 -13.84
N VAL A 173 10.81 0.54 -13.16
CA VAL A 173 11.85 -0.47 -13.27
C VAL A 173 12.17 -0.95 -11.87
N HIS A 174 12.33 -2.25 -11.71
CA HIS A 174 12.79 -2.83 -10.45
C HIS A 174 13.87 -3.87 -10.69
N GLY A 175 14.62 -4.18 -9.64
CA GLY A 175 15.63 -5.21 -9.70
C GLY A 175 16.03 -5.72 -8.33
N ALA A 176 16.55 -6.94 -8.32
CA ALA A 176 17.17 -7.56 -7.16
C ALA A 176 18.46 -8.25 -7.60
N LEU A 177 19.50 -8.08 -6.80
CA LEU A 177 20.82 -8.68 -6.99
C LEU A 177 21.17 -9.55 -5.79
N GLN A 178 21.46 -10.81 -6.02
CA GLN A 178 22.02 -11.71 -5.03
C GLN A 178 23.52 -11.42 -4.90
N ALA A 179 23.89 -10.58 -3.94
CA ALA A 179 25.29 -10.16 -3.75
C ALA A 179 26.18 -11.26 -3.16
N THR A 180 25.62 -12.10 -2.27
CA THR A 180 26.24 -13.30 -1.71
C THR A 180 25.18 -14.36 -1.47
N GLU A 181 25.54 -15.55 -1.00
CA GLU A 181 24.58 -16.60 -0.60
C GLU A 181 23.57 -16.13 0.45
N HIS A 182 23.93 -15.11 1.23
CA HIS A 182 23.11 -14.60 2.34
C HIS A 182 22.59 -13.20 2.13
N VAL A 183 23.18 -12.41 1.24
CA VAL A 183 22.86 -10.98 1.06
C VAL A 183 22.21 -10.76 -0.29
N SER A 184 21.05 -10.13 -0.28
CA SER A 184 20.39 -9.59 -1.49
C SER A 184 20.21 -8.09 -1.35
N VAL A 185 20.39 -7.36 -2.45
CA VAL A 185 20.10 -5.92 -2.56
C VAL A 185 19.04 -5.75 -3.63
N TYR A 186 18.08 -4.88 -3.40
CA TYR A 186 16.98 -4.66 -4.33
C TYR A 186 16.58 -3.19 -4.38
N GLY A 187 15.92 -2.82 -5.46
CA GLY A 187 15.40 -1.46 -5.62
C GLY A 187 14.38 -1.35 -6.73
N ALA A 188 13.65 -0.25 -6.70
CA ALA A 188 12.68 0.10 -7.74
C ALA A 188 12.60 1.62 -7.89
N VAL A 189 12.29 2.06 -9.09
CA VAL A 189 11.90 3.44 -9.39
C VAL A 189 10.67 3.42 -10.28
N ALA A 190 9.75 4.36 -10.05
CA ALA A 190 8.56 4.51 -10.87
C ALA A 190 8.27 5.97 -11.14
N HIS A 191 7.72 6.23 -12.31
CA HIS A 191 7.18 7.51 -12.73
C HIS A 191 5.73 7.31 -13.15
N ASN A 192 4.84 8.13 -12.59
CA ASN A 192 3.42 8.09 -12.90
C ASN A 192 2.98 9.46 -13.41
N HIS A 193 2.03 9.44 -14.31
CA HIS A 193 1.36 10.63 -14.81
C HIS A 193 -0.11 10.57 -14.44
N TYR A 194 -0.53 11.44 -13.54
CA TYR A 194 -1.91 11.53 -13.07
C TYR A 194 -2.60 12.79 -13.62
N LYS A 195 -3.92 12.67 -13.72
CA LYS A 195 -4.83 13.80 -13.95
C LYS A 195 -5.82 13.82 -12.82
N SER A 196 -5.90 14.95 -12.13
CA SER A 196 -6.89 15.18 -11.07
C SER A 196 -7.99 16.13 -11.56
N THR A 197 -9.21 15.84 -11.16
CA THR A 197 -10.36 16.71 -11.39
C THR A 197 -11.18 16.80 -10.12
N THR A 198 -11.61 18.02 -9.78
CA THR A 198 -12.54 18.27 -8.67
C THR A 198 -13.78 18.94 -9.23
N GLN A 199 -14.95 18.42 -8.87
CA GLN A 199 -16.23 18.94 -9.31
C GLN A 199 -17.12 19.17 -8.08
N GLN A 200 -17.81 20.31 -8.07
CA GLN A 200 -18.92 20.54 -7.16
C GLN A 200 -20.12 19.77 -7.68
N THR A 201 -20.79 19.00 -6.81
CA THR A 201 -21.91 18.16 -7.21
C THR A 201 -23.24 18.89 -7.23
N ASP A 202 -23.30 20.07 -6.61
CA ASP A 202 -24.48 20.96 -6.66
C ASP A 202 -24.12 22.28 -7.38
N PRO A 203 -24.59 22.48 -8.61
CA PRO A 203 -24.29 23.67 -9.38
C PRO A 203 -24.99 24.92 -8.83
N SER A 204 -25.97 24.79 -7.93
CA SER A 204 -26.69 25.93 -7.31
C SER A 204 -25.98 26.45 -6.05
N ALA A 205 -24.99 25.72 -5.53
CA ALA A 205 -24.24 26.18 -4.36
C ALA A 205 -23.30 27.34 -4.71
N PRO A 206 -23.20 28.39 -3.87
CA PRO A 206 -22.25 29.47 -4.11
C PRO A 206 -20.82 28.95 -4.03
N GLY A 207 -20.08 28.98 -5.12
CA GLY A 207 -18.70 28.51 -5.14
C GLY A 207 -18.21 27.91 -6.45
N GLY A 208 -18.74 28.30 -7.61
CA GLY A 208 -18.45 27.82 -8.94
C GLY A 208 -16.97 27.78 -9.41
N LEU A 209 -16.01 27.95 -8.48
CA LEU A 209 -14.57 27.92 -8.73
C LEU A 209 -13.87 26.64 -8.24
N LEU A 210 -14.62 25.61 -7.76
CA LEU A 210 -14.05 24.36 -7.28
C LEU A 210 -13.43 23.47 -8.39
N GLY A 211 -13.71 23.77 -9.64
CA GLY A 211 -13.30 22.93 -10.79
C GLY A 211 -11.79 22.79 -11.03
N LEU A 212 -10.94 23.50 -10.29
CA LEU A 212 -9.50 23.54 -10.57
C LEU A 212 -8.61 23.57 -9.31
N ASN A 213 -9.15 23.25 -8.11
CA ASN A 213 -8.32 23.35 -6.90
C ASN A 213 -7.73 21.97 -6.49
N PRO A 214 -6.44 21.71 -6.76
CA PRO A 214 -5.77 20.45 -6.41
C PRO A 214 -5.73 20.20 -4.89
N VAL A 215 -5.75 21.24 -4.07
CA VAL A 215 -5.78 21.11 -2.61
C VAL A 215 -7.08 20.46 -2.13
N LEU A 216 -8.20 20.75 -2.77
CA LEU A 216 -9.50 20.12 -2.46
C LEU A 216 -9.54 18.67 -2.94
N ALA A 217 -8.97 18.39 -4.11
CA ALA A 217 -8.83 17.00 -4.59
C ALA A 217 -8.06 16.16 -3.58
N ARG A 218 -6.96 16.69 -3.06
CA ARG A 218 -6.15 16.04 -2.03
C ARG A 218 -6.91 15.87 -0.71
N ALA A 219 -7.60 16.90 -0.22
CA ALA A 219 -8.39 16.81 1.01
C ALA A 219 -9.47 15.73 0.93
N LEU A 220 -10.05 15.51 -0.25
CA LEU A 220 -11.06 14.48 -0.48
C LEU A 220 -10.46 13.09 -0.69
N LEU A 221 -9.31 12.97 -1.36
CA LEU A 221 -8.69 11.68 -1.67
C LEU A 221 -7.89 11.11 -0.50
N GLY A 222 -7.44 11.95 0.45
CA GLY A 222 -6.70 11.51 1.63
C GLY A 222 -5.31 10.96 1.28
N GLY A 223 -4.58 10.48 2.25
CA GLY A 223 -3.32 9.79 1.99
C GLY A 223 -2.09 10.57 2.46
N THR A 224 -1.99 10.82 3.77
CA THR A 224 -0.82 11.45 4.38
C THR A 224 -0.08 10.50 5.33
N SER A 225 -0.61 9.28 5.55
CA SER A 225 0.00 8.27 6.38
C SER A 225 0.79 7.26 5.53
N VAL A 226 1.76 6.60 6.15
CA VAL A 226 2.55 5.54 5.50
C VAL A 226 1.69 4.32 5.20
N VAL A 227 0.67 4.05 6.04
CA VAL A 227 -0.31 2.98 5.80
C VAL A 227 -1.19 3.29 4.60
N ASP A 228 -1.50 4.57 4.37
CA ASP A 228 -2.26 5.05 3.20
C ASP A 228 -1.38 5.29 1.96
N ARG A 229 -0.09 4.93 1.99
CA ARG A 229 0.82 5.13 0.84
C ARG A 229 0.29 4.49 -0.43
N ASP A 230 -0.35 3.33 -0.31
CA ASP A 230 -0.98 2.65 -1.44
C ASP A 230 -2.21 3.41 -1.98
N GLU A 231 -2.78 4.30 -1.19
CA GLU A 231 -3.89 5.17 -1.60
C GLU A 231 -3.38 6.49 -2.19
N ALA A 232 -2.14 6.89 -1.86
CA ALA A 232 -1.55 8.12 -2.37
C ALA A 232 -1.22 8.00 -3.88
N ALA A 233 -1.55 9.04 -4.62
CA ALA A 233 -1.07 9.19 -5.98
C ALA A 233 0.35 9.78 -5.94
N LEU A 234 1.37 8.98 -6.27
CA LEU A 234 2.77 9.40 -6.30
C LEU A 234 3.22 9.63 -7.73
N ASP A 235 3.62 10.85 -8.08
CA ASP A 235 4.16 11.15 -9.41
C ASP A 235 5.48 10.44 -9.65
N HIS A 236 6.33 10.39 -8.62
CA HIS A 236 7.60 9.66 -8.64
C HIS A 236 7.73 8.86 -7.35
N SER A 237 8.32 7.69 -7.45
CA SER A 237 8.71 6.90 -6.28
C SER A 237 10.02 6.18 -6.53
N ALA A 238 10.79 6.00 -5.45
CA ALA A 238 12.00 5.20 -5.44
C ALA A 238 12.06 4.40 -4.15
N MET A 239 12.57 3.18 -4.25
CA MET A 239 12.78 2.27 -3.14
C MET A 239 14.14 1.61 -3.27
N VAL A 240 14.83 1.42 -2.16
CA VAL A 240 16.05 0.62 -2.07
C VAL A 240 16.01 -0.17 -0.76
N GLY A 241 16.48 -1.39 -0.81
CA GLY A 241 16.55 -2.26 0.36
C GLY A 241 17.65 -3.29 0.25
N ALA A 242 17.91 -3.92 1.38
CA ALA A 242 18.80 -5.07 1.47
C ALA A 242 18.22 -6.09 2.44
N SER A 243 18.52 -7.35 2.19
CA SER A 243 18.15 -8.44 3.08
C SER A 243 19.35 -9.33 3.37
N TYR A 244 19.38 -9.85 4.59
CA TYR A 244 20.34 -10.85 5.04
C TYR A 244 19.58 -12.08 5.52
N ARG A 245 19.92 -13.25 4.98
CA ARG A 245 19.30 -14.53 5.33
C ARG A 245 20.33 -15.47 5.96
N TRP A 246 19.95 -16.07 7.07
CA TRP A 246 20.68 -17.18 7.66
C TRP A 246 19.68 -18.24 8.15
N ASP A 247 19.88 -19.47 7.75
CA ASP A 247 18.99 -20.59 8.08
C ASP A 247 17.50 -20.25 7.92
N LYS A 248 16.76 -20.21 9.01
CA LYS A 248 15.30 -19.98 9.05
C LYS A 248 14.90 -18.52 9.23
N VAL A 249 15.87 -17.61 9.29
CA VAL A 249 15.63 -16.19 9.56
C VAL A 249 16.14 -15.34 8.40
N ALA A 250 15.36 -14.39 7.98
CA ALA A 250 15.80 -13.31 7.10
C ALA A 250 15.45 -11.96 7.73
N VAL A 251 16.39 -11.02 7.69
CA VAL A 251 16.16 -9.64 8.12
C VAL A 251 16.32 -8.73 6.92
N SER A 252 15.42 -7.79 6.73
CA SER A 252 15.50 -6.79 5.65
C SER A 252 15.32 -5.39 6.18
N GLY A 253 15.99 -4.45 5.52
CA GLY A 253 15.79 -3.01 5.70
C GLY A 253 15.45 -2.36 4.36
N GLU A 254 14.48 -1.46 4.37
CA GLU A 254 13.99 -0.78 3.18
C GLU A 254 13.87 0.72 3.43
N PHE A 255 14.30 1.51 2.48
CA PHE A 255 14.03 2.95 2.40
C PHE A 255 13.18 3.22 1.16
N THR A 256 12.10 3.96 1.34
CA THR A 256 11.23 4.41 0.24
C THR A 256 11.07 5.92 0.28
N THR A 257 11.03 6.53 -0.89
CA THR A 257 10.68 7.94 -1.07
C THR A 257 9.73 8.11 -2.24
N GLY A 258 8.89 9.15 -2.21
CA GLY A 258 7.98 9.47 -3.30
C GLY A 258 7.52 10.92 -3.24
N GLN A 259 7.15 11.46 -4.39
CA GLN A 259 6.55 12.78 -4.54
C GLN A 259 5.05 12.62 -4.75
N VAL A 260 4.27 13.20 -3.85
CA VAL A 260 2.80 13.15 -3.94
C VAL A 260 2.32 14.08 -5.07
N HIS A 261 1.38 13.60 -5.87
CA HIS A 261 0.74 14.33 -6.97
C HIS A 261 0.13 15.66 -6.49
N ASP A 262 0.06 16.64 -7.38
CA ASP A 262 -0.49 17.98 -7.11
C ASP A 262 0.22 18.75 -5.97
N GLY A 263 1.55 18.61 -5.88
CA GLY A 263 2.36 19.35 -4.91
C GLY A 263 2.15 18.87 -3.46
N GLY A 264 1.73 17.63 -3.24
CA GLY A 264 1.54 17.00 -1.93
C GLY A 264 2.80 16.89 -1.06
N GLY A 265 3.95 17.36 -1.58
CA GLY A 265 5.23 17.25 -0.90
C GLY A 265 5.84 15.85 -1.02
N ALA A 266 6.99 15.65 -0.41
CA ALA A 266 7.67 14.37 -0.39
C ALA A 266 7.16 13.48 0.76
N MET A 267 7.08 12.18 0.49
CA MET A 267 6.92 11.13 1.48
C MET A 267 8.19 10.29 1.55
N ARG A 268 8.58 9.89 2.76
CA ARG A 268 9.75 9.03 2.99
C ARG A 268 9.42 8.01 4.07
N SER A 269 9.95 6.80 3.95
CA SER A 269 9.82 5.79 5.00
C SER A 269 11.03 4.89 5.09
N VAL A 270 11.30 4.40 6.30
CA VAL A 270 12.24 3.32 6.58
C VAL A 270 11.47 2.22 7.27
N GLU A 271 11.69 0.98 6.84
CA GLU A 271 11.09 -0.21 7.45
C GLU A 271 12.17 -1.26 7.70
N LEU A 272 12.07 -1.93 8.84
CA LEU A 272 12.85 -3.12 9.19
C LEU A 272 11.89 -4.29 9.37
N LYS A 273 12.18 -5.42 8.76
CA LYS A 273 11.40 -6.66 8.85
C LYS A 273 12.29 -7.82 9.24
N ALA A 274 11.73 -8.77 9.97
CA ALA A 274 12.33 -10.08 10.20
C ALA A 274 11.33 -11.15 9.75
N ALA A 275 11.73 -12.02 8.84
CA ALA A 275 10.95 -13.17 8.42
C ALA A 275 11.53 -14.43 9.06
N VAL A 276 10.69 -15.25 9.69
CA VAL A 276 11.09 -16.45 10.44
C VAL A 276 10.27 -17.64 9.96
N ASP A 277 10.94 -18.70 9.51
CA ASP A 277 10.32 -19.98 9.19
C ASP A 277 10.13 -20.77 10.51
N VAL A 278 8.93 -20.65 11.12
CA VAL A 278 8.64 -21.16 12.47
C VAL A 278 8.28 -22.66 12.49
N ALA A 279 7.78 -23.19 11.39
CA ALA A 279 7.47 -24.61 11.19
C ALA A 279 7.44 -24.91 9.69
N PRO A 280 7.45 -26.19 9.25
CA PRO A 280 7.30 -26.56 7.87
C PRO A 280 6.07 -25.87 7.23
N GLY A 281 6.29 -25.14 6.16
CA GLY A 281 5.28 -24.35 5.45
C GLY A 281 4.88 -23.04 6.14
N TRP A 282 5.24 -22.78 7.39
CA TRP A 282 4.86 -21.57 8.11
C TRP A 282 5.97 -20.53 8.19
N ARG A 283 5.68 -19.34 7.75
CA ARG A 283 6.54 -18.15 7.89
C ARG A 283 5.78 -17.03 8.59
N ILE A 284 6.45 -16.36 9.54
CA ILE A 284 5.95 -15.16 10.22
C ILE A 284 6.93 -14.03 9.95
N ALA A 285 6.41 -12.84 9.63
CA ALA A 285 7.26 -11.68 9.36
C ALA A 285 6.72 -10.43 10.09
N PRO A 286 7.21 -10.14 11.31
CA PRO A 286 7.02 -8.85 11.95
C PRO A 286 7.88 -7.78 11.31
N GLY A 287 7.38 -6.55 11.32
CA GLY A 287 8.10 -5.37 10.86
C GLY A 287 7.75 -4.13 11.68
N VAL A 288 8.67 -3.18 11.69
CA VAL A 288 8.48 -1.86 12.27
C VAL A 288 9.09 -0.80 11.37
N GLY A 289 8.50 0.36 11.34
CA GLY A 289 9.02 1.42 10.51
C GLY A 289 8.60 2.81 10.95
N ARG A 290 9.20 3.78 10.27
CA ARG A 290 8.89 5.18 10.44
C ARG A 290 8.78 5.85 9.09
N GLY A 291 7.72 6.63 8.92
CA GLY A 291 7.52 7.47 7.76
C GLY A 291 7.45 8.94 8.12
N SER A 292 7.64 9.78 7.13
CA SER A 292 7.44 11.22 7.20
C SER A 292 6.83 11.72 5.91
N SER A 293 6.02 12.77 6.04
CA SER A 293 5.48 13.53 4.91
C SER A 293 5.67 15.01 5.21
N ASP A 294 6.02 15.78 4.21
CA ASP A 294 6.19 17.25 4.35
C ASP A 294 4.92 17.93 4.87
N GLN A 295 3.76 17.35 4.63
CA GLN A 295 2.46 17.90 5.08
C GLN A 295 1.87 17.17 6.28
N GLY A 296 2.28 15.96 6.56
CA GLY A 296 1.68 15.09 7.56
C GLY A 296 2.55 14.83 8.80
N GLY A 297 3.80 15.33 8.83
CA GLY A 297 4.74 15.06 9.92
C GLY A 297 5.20 13.60 9.96
N HIS A 298 5.51 13.08 11.14
CA HIS A 298 6.06 11.74 11.32
C HIS A 298 4.97 10.72 11.71
N THR A 299 5.15 9.49 11.24
CA THR A 299 4.29 8.34 11.52
C THR A 299 5.16 7.15 11.85
N ASN A 300 4.93 6.49 12.99
CA ASN A 300 5.53 5.21 13.31
C ASN A 300 4.51 4.12 13.02
N PHE A 301 4.95 3.01 12.44
CA PHE A 301 4.06 1.91 12.09
C PHE A 301 4.67 0.56 12.46
N ALA A 302 3.80 -0.43 12.64
CA ALA A 302 4.16 -1.82 12.80
C ALA A 302 3.40 -2.66 11.77
N SER A 303 4.05 -3.68 11.27
CA SER A 303 3.48 -4.65 10.33
C SER A 303 3.67 -6.06 10.87
N MET A 304 2.82 -6.97 10.45
CA MET A 304 2.95 -8.41 10.73
C MET A 304 2.30 -9.21 9.62
N SER A 305 2.95 -10.27 9.21
CA SER A 305 2.35 -11.24 8.30
C SER A 305 2.62 -12.67 8.73
N ALA A 306 1.70 -13.56 8.36
CA ALA A 306 1.85 -15.01 8.49
C ALA A 306 1.49 -15.64 7.13
N THR A 307 2.31 -16.56 6.67
CA THR A 307 2.12 -17.28 5.41
C THR A 307 2.23 -18.76 5.68
N TYR A 308 1.32 -19.54 5.10
CA TYR A 308 1.36 -20.99 5.10
C TYR A 308 1.36 -21.51 3.66
N GLY A 309 2.37 -22.30 3.31
CA GLY A 309 2.51 -22.98 2.02
C GLY A 309 2.42 -24.50 2.20
N TRP A 310 1.80 -25.22 1.24
CA TRP A 310 1.62 -26.68 1.25
C TRP A 310 1.81 -27.33 -0.12
#